data_ac893c7ebcf5b37af360cc4f7f8686d3
#
_entry.id   ac893c7ebcf5b37af360cc4f7f8686d3
#
_cell.length_a   1.000
_cell.length_b   1.000
_cell.length_c   1.000
_cell.angle_alpha   90.00
_cell.angle_beta   90.00
_cell.angle_gamma   90.00
#
_symmetry.space_group_name_H-M   'P 1'
#
loop_
_entity.id
_entity.type
_entity.pdbx_description
1 polymer ?
#
loop_
_entity_poly.entity_id
_entity_poly.type
_entity_poly.pdbx_seq_one_letter_code
_entity_poly.pdbx_strand_id
1 'polypeptide(L)'
;NTCSNAPGSVYALKLFKATGDSAYLDAGRELYEWTKQALQDTTDCLYFDNVALNGRIGKAKYAYNSGQMLQSASLLYGLTGEGRYLDEARSIAESAHRHFFSGKATDAKGDFPLVGKGNVWFTAVMMRGFDELYRTDGDPKYMDDFVRNLEYAWNNARDTSCGLFHEDWSGKDKDAKKWLLTQAAMVEMQAIAASYFSSKE
;
A
#
# COMPACT_ATOMS: atom_id res chain seq x y z
N ASN A 1 1.20 17.67 -2.80
CA ASN A 1 0.88 16.35 -3.39
C ASN A 1 0.92 15.28 -2.32
N THR A 2 0.01 14.31 -2.37
CA THR A 2 0.03 13.16 -1.46
C THR A 2 1.32 12.38 -1.62
N CYS A 3 1.76 12.12 -2.85
CA CYS A 3 2.99 11.39 -3.15
C CYS A 3 4.30 12.02 -2.63
N SER A 4 4.27 13.26 -2.16
CA SER A 4 5.42 13.93 -1.56
C SER A 4 5.32 13.94 -0.03
N ASN A 5 4.14 14.29 0.50
CA ASN A 5 3.96 14.47 1.95
C ASN A 5 3.80 13.13 2.68
N ALA A 6 3.04 12.19 2.12
CA ALA A 6 2.83 10.90 2.76
C ALA A 6 4.12 10.08 2.92
N PRO A 7 4.97 9.88 1.87
CA PRO A 7 6.26 9.24 2.07
C PRO A 7 7.22 10.09 2.93
N GLY A 8 7.11 11.43 2.90
CA GLY A 8 7.84 12.31 3.82
C GLY A 8 7.50 12.03 5.28
N SER A 9 6.20 11.86 5.59
CA SER A 9 5.74 11.46 6.92
C SER A 9 6.31 10.11 7.32
N VAL A 10 6.17 9.07 6.47
CA VAL A 10 6.73 7.72 6.74
C VAL A 10 8.24 7.79 6.99
N TYR A 11 8.98 8.55 6.19
CA TYR A 11 10.42 8.71 6.33
C TYR A 11 10.78 9.35 7.67
N ALA A 12 10.13 10.47 8.02
CA ALA A 12 10.36 11.15 9.29
C ALA A 12 10.06 10.23 10.50
N LEU A 13 8.95 9.50 10.48
CA LEU A 13 8.59 8.57 11.55
C LEU A 13 9.61 7.43 11.70
N LYS A 14 10.14 6.92 10.59
CA LYS A 14 11.22 5.91 10.62
C LYS A 14 12.54 6.50 11.13
N LEU A 15 12.85 7.76 10.82
CA LEU A 15 13.99 8.46 11.42
C LEU A 15 13.82 8.62 12.93
N PHE A 16 12.64 9.02 13.41
CA PHE A 16 12.37 9.05 14.84
C PHE A 16 12.61 7.69 15.50
N LYS A 17 12.10 6.61 14.91
CA LYS A 17 12.31 5.25 15.41
C LYS A 17 13.80 4.87 15.49
N ALA A 18 14.61 5.37 14.57
CA ALA A 18 16.05 5.08 14.51
C ALA A 18 16.91 5.98 15.41
N THR A 19 16.50 7.23 15.65
CA THR A 19 17.34 8.25 16.32
C THR A 19 16.83 8.66 17.69
N GLY A 20 15.52 8.54 17.95
CA GLY A 20 14.86 9.06 19.14
C GLY A 20 14.66 10.58 19.14
N ASP A 21 15.04 11.30 18.08
CA ASP A 21 14.89 12.74 17.99
C ASP A 21 13.42 13.12 17.70
N SER A 22 12.78 13.78 18.69
CA SER A 22 11.37 14.16 18.62
C SER A 22 11.02 15.11 17.48
N ALA A 23 11.98 15.86 16.95
CA ALA A 23 11.75 16.71 15.78
C ALA A 23 11.26 15.92 14.57
N TYR A 24 11.71 14.67 14.40
CA TYR A 24 11.22 13.79 13.33
C TYR A 24 9.81 13.27 13.59
N LEU A 25 9.44 13.01 14.85
CA LEU A 25 8.05 12.63 15.19
C LEU A 25 7.09 13.76 14.86
N ASP A 26 7.45 14.98 15.28
CA ASP A 26 6.63 16.18 15.04
C ASP A 26 6.48 16.44 13.53
N ALA A 27 7.57 16.39 12.78
CA ALA A 27 7.55 16.55 11.33
C ALA A 27 6.70 15.46 10.63
N GLY A 28 6.83 14.20 11.05
CA GLY A 28 6.04 13.09 10.52
C GLY A 28 4.56 13.27 10.78
N ARG A 29 4.19 13.68 11.98
CA ARG A 29 2.80 13.99 12.38
C ARG A 29 2.24 15.16 11.58
N GLU A 30 2.98 16.25 11.47
CA GLU A 30 2.55 17.44 10.71
C GLU A 30 2.25 17.11 9.25
N LEU A 31 3.14 16.38 8.59
CA LEU A 31 2.95 15.94 7.20
C LEU A 31 1.73 15.01 7.04
N TYR A 32 1.50 14.12 7.99
CA TYR A 32 0.34 13.24 8.00
C TYR A 32 -0.96 14.03 8.13
N GLU A 33 -1.06 14.87 9.18
CA GLU A 33 -2.29 15.64 9.48
C GLU A 33 -2.61 16.62 8.36
N TRP A 34 -1.59 17.32 7.82
CA TRP A 34 -1.79 18.21 6.69
C TRP A 34 -2.33 17.45 5.47
N THR A 35 -1.74 16.29 5.15
CA THR A 35 -2.15 15.50 3.99
C THR A 35 -3.57 14.98 4.17
N LYS A 36 -3.91 14.53 5.36
CA LYS A 36 -5.26 14.09 5.72
C LYS A 36 -6.27 15.23 5.54
N GLN A 37 -6.00 16.38 6.15
CA GLN A 37 -6.90 17.54 6.08
C GLN A 37 -7.11 18.05 4.65
N ALA A 38 -6.04 18.09 3.84
CA ALA A 38 -6.07 18.70 2.51
C ALA A 38 -6.54 17.73 1.41
N LEU A 39 -6.29 16.43 1.55
CA LEU A 39 -6.36 15.50 0.42
C LEU A 39 -7.12 14.19 0.72
N GLN A 40 -7.64 13.97 1.93
CA GLN A 40 -8.49 12.80 2.18
C GLN A 40 -9.89 13.02 1.58
N ASP A 41 -10.38 12.04 0.84
CA ASP A 41 -11.78 11.95 0.49
C ASP A 41 -12.56 11.37 1.69
N THR A 42 -13.36 12.22 2.33
CA THR A 42 -14.12 11.83 3.52
C THR A 42 -15.26 10.84 3.23
N THR A 43 -15.56 10.59 1.95
CA THR A 43 -16.61 9.64 1.56
C THR A 43 -16.16 8.19 1.59
N ASP A 44 -14.84 7.96 1.40
CA ASP A 44 -14.27 6.61 1.35
C ASP A 44 -12.90 6.47 2.03
N CYS A 45 -12.43 7.49 2.74
CA CYS A 45 -11.15 7.52 3.46
C CYS A 45 -9.89 7.36 2.58
N LEU A 46 -10.01 7.37 1.25
CA LEU A 46 -8.88 7.33 0.34
C LEU A 46 -8.32 8.73 0.07
N TYR A 47 -7.16 8.79 -0.57
CA TYR A 47 -6.46 10.05 -0.77
C TYR A 47 -6.43 10.47 -2.23
N PHE A 48 -6.82 11.72 -2.48
CA PHE A 48 -6.63 12.42 -3.74
C PHE A 48 -5.15 12.66 -4.04
N ASP A 49 -4.81 12.81 -5.30
CA ASP A 49 -3.42 12.94 -5.74
C ASP A 49 -2.76 14.24 -5.30
N ASN A 50 -3.43 15.37 -5.55
CA ASN A 50 -2.82 16.67 -5.31
C ASN A 50 -3.83 17.80 -5.11
N VAL A 51 -3.35 18.91 -4.57
CA VAL A 51 -4.01 20.22 -4.58
C VAL A 51 -3.10 21.21 -5.29
N ALA A 52 -3.63 21.91 -6.27
CA ALA A 52 -2.93 22.97 -7.02
C ALA A 52 -2.87 24.27 -6.19
N LEU A 53 -2.00 25.21 -6.57
CA LEU A 53 -1.86 26.50 -5.91
C LEU A 53 -3.14 27.34 -5.86
N ASN A 54 -4.03 27.15 -6.82
CA ASN A 54 -5.36 27.78 -6.86
C ASN A 54 -6.44 27.03 -6.07
N GLY A 55 -6.06 26.05 -5.26
CA GLY A 55 -6.97 25.24 -4.45
C GLY A 55 -7.71 24.12 -5.18
N ARG A 56 -7.51 23.94 -6.49
CA ARG A 56 -8.16 22.86 -7.24
C ARG A 56 -7.55 21.51 -6.85
N ILE A 57 -8.41 20.56 -6.46
CA ILE A 57 -8.01 19.19 -6.07
C ILE A 57 -8.00 18.29 -7.33
N GLY A 58 -6.89 17.62 -7.55
CA GLY A 58 -6.75 16.53 -8.51
C GLY A 58 -7.26 15.23 -7.89
N LYS A 59 -8.50 14.85 -8.25
CA LYS A 59 -9.27 13.78 -7.58
C LYS A 59 -8.88 12.35 -7.97
N ALA A 60 -7.80 12.14 -8.72
CA ALA A 60 -7.30 10.79 -8.98
C ALA A 60 -6.90 10.12 -7.66
N LYS A 61 -7.22 8.84 -7.53
CA LYS A 61 -6.86 8.00 -6.38
C LYS A 61 -5.91 6.91 -6.85
N TYR A 62 -4.71 6.91 -6.29
CA TYR A 62 -3.68 5.92 -6.62
C TYR A 62 -3.35 5.08 -5.38
N ALA A 63 -3.08 3.79 -5.61
CA ALA A 63 -2.80 2.84 -4.54
C ALA A 63 -1.63 3.29 -3.64
N TYR A 64 -0.57 3.85 -4.22
CA TYR A 64 0.58 4.33 -3.46
C TYR A 64 0.24 5.49 -2.51
N ASN A 65 -0.67 6.38 -2.87
CA ASN A 65 -1.07 7.51 -2.02
C ASN A 65 -1.73 7.02 -0.73
N SER A 66 -2.77 6.18 -0.88
CA SER A 66 -3.47 5.62 0.28
C SER A 66 -2.60 4.63 1.06
N GLY A 67 -1.75 3.85 0.37
CA GLY A 67 -0.80 2.94 1.00
C GLY A 67 0.22 3.63 1.89
N GLN A 68 0.77 4.78 1.45
CA GLN A 68 1.70 5.57 2.27
C GLN A 68 1.01 6.23 3.48
N MET A 69 -0.23 6.69 3.31
CA MET A 69 -1.00 7.25 4.43
C MET A 69 -1.40 6.16 5.44
N LEU A 70 -1.74 4.97 4.96
CA LEU A 70 -1.93 3.79 5.80
C LEU A 70 -0.67 3.46 6.61
N GLN A 71 0.50 3.42 5.95
CA GLN A 71 1.78 3.17 6.61
C GLN A 71 2.09 4.23 7.66
N SER A 72 1.84 5.50 7.33
CA SER A 72 2.08 6.62 8.24
C SER A 72 1.18 6.54 9.48
N ALA A 73 -0.12 6.26 9.31
CA ALA A 73 -1.06 6.10 10.42
C ALA A 73 -0.66 4.92 11.34
N SER A 74 -0.29 3.78 10.75
CA SER A 74 0.17 2.61 11.51
C SER A 74 1.43 2.92 12.32
N LEU A 75 2.41 3.60 11.72
CA LEU A 75 3.62 4.05 12.41
C LEU A 75 3.31 5.03 13.54
N LEU A 76 2.43 6.02 13.30
CA LEU A 76 2.04 6.99 14.33
C LEU A 76 1.40 6.29 15.52
N TYR A 77 0.50 5.34 15.32
CA TYR A 77 -0.05 4.55 16.41
C TYR A 77 1.05 3.77 17.17
N GLY A 78 1.91 3.06 16.45
CA GLY A 78 2.97 2.26 17.08
C GLY A 78 3.97 3.10 17.88
N LEU A 79 4.18 4.38 17.51
CA LEU A 79 5.11 5.28 18.18
C LEU A 79 4.48 6.09 19.32
N THR A 80 3.17 6.38 19.24
CA THR A 80 2.50 7.29 20.19
C THR A 80 1.48 6.61 21.09
N GLY A 81 0.94 5.45 20.69
CA GLY A 81 -0.18 4.78 21.36
C GLY A 81 -1.53 5.48 21.18
N GLU A 82 -1.63 6.55 20.38
CA GLU A 82 -2.87 7.28 20.15
C GLU A 82 -3.84 6.45 19.30
N GLY A 83 -4.90 5.89 19.91
CA GLY A 83 -5.86 4.96 19.26
C GLY A 83 -6.49 5.47 17.98
N ARG A 84 -6.68 6.80 17.83
CA ARG A 84 -7.23 7.40 16.62
C ARG A 84 -6.45 7.02 15.35
N TYR A 85 -5.14 6.89 15.44
CA TYR A 85 -4.32 6.52 14.27
C TYR A 85 -4.53 5.06 13.85
N LEU A 86 -4.80 4.16 14.80
CA LEU A 86 -5.16 2.78 14.46
C LEU A 86 -6.53 2.71 13.78
N ASP A 87 -7.51 3.45 14.29
CA ASP A 87 -8.85 3.51 13.68
C ASP A 87 -8.78 4.09 12.26
N GLU A 88 -7.99 5.13 12.07
CA GLU A 88 -7.73 5.71 10.75
C GLU A 88 -7.02 4.73 9.81
N ALA A 89 -5.98 4.04 10.28
CA ALA A 89 -5.26 3.03 9.51
C ALA A 89 -6.21 1.91 9.04
N ARG A 90 -7.05 1.39 9.93
CA ARG A 90 -8.05 0.36 9.59
C ARG A 90 -9.06 0.84 8.57
N SER A 91 -9.55 2.08 8.71
CA SER A 91 -10.48 2.69 7.76
C SER A 91 -9.87 2.86 6.37
N ILE A 92 -8.62 3.32 6.31
CA ILE A 92 -7.86 3.43 5.05
C ILE A 92 -7.64 2.05 4.44
N ALA A 93 -7.25 1.05 5.25
CA ALA A 93 -6.98 -0.31 4.79
C ALA A 93 -8.23 -0.96 4.18
N GLU A 94 -9.37 -0.88 4.86
CA GLU A 94 -10.63 -1.41 4.35
C GLU A 94 -11.04 -0.77 3.03
N SER A 95 -10.93 0.55 2.94
CA SER A 95 -11.29 1.28 1.73
C SER A 95 -10.31 1.04 0.59
N ALA A 96 -9.00 0.98 0.86
CA ALA A 96 -7.98 0.68 -0.13
C ALA A 96 -8.13 -0.75 -0.67
N HIS A 97 -8.39 -1.72 0.20
CA HIS A 97 -8.65 -3.09 -0.21
C HIS A 97 -9.88 -3.14 -1.14
N ARG A 98 -11.03 -2.60 -0.72
CA ARG A 98 -12.25 -2.59 -1.52
C ARG A 98 -12.09 -1.88 -2.87
N HIS A 99 -11.30 -0.80 -2.93
CA HIS A 99 -11.14 0.01 -4.14
C HIS A 99 -10.11 -0.57 -5.12
N PHE A 100 -8.95 -1.00 -4.62
CA PHE A 100 -7.83 -1.43 -5.47
C PHE A 100 -7.81 -2.93 -5.77
N PHE A 101 -8.54 -3.76 -5.00
CA PHE A 101 -8.77 -5.16 -5.33
C PHE A 101 -10.09 -5.31 -6.10
N SER A 102 -10.20 -4.58 -7.21
CA SER A 102 -11.43 -4.45 -8.01
C SER A 102 -11.63 -5.56 -9.04
N GLY A 103 -10.61 -6.39 -9.28
CA GLY A 103 -10.68 -7.58 -10.13
C GLY A 103 -11.33 -8.76 -9.40
N LYS A 104 -11.56 -9.84 -10.15
CA LYS A 104 -12.03 -11.12 -9.61
C LYS A 104 -11.18 -12.25 -10.17
N ALA A 105 -10.81 -13.18 -9.30
CA ALA A 105 -10.12 -14.40 -9.68
C ALA A 105 -10.67 -15.58 -8.90
N THR A 106 -10.40 -16.79 -9.38
CA THR A 106 -10.76 -18.05 -8.74
C THR A 106 -9.53 -18.94 -8.68
N ASP A 107 -9.28 -19.54 -7.54
CA ASP A 107 -8.27 -20.57 -7.33
C ASP A 107 -8.87 -21.82 -6.67
N ALA A 108 -8.04 -22.73 -6.20
CA ALA A 108 -8.47 -23.94 -5.52
C ALA A 108 -9.25 -23.68 -4.20
N LYS A 109 -9.09 -22.49 -3.61
CA LYS A 109 -9.77 -22.06 -2.37
C LYS A 109 -11.08 -21.30 -2.66
N GLY A 110 -11.44 -21.08 -3.95
CA GLY A 110 -12.65 -20.38 -4.39
C GLY A 110 -12.39 -18.96 -4.91
N ASP A 111 -13.47 -18.20 -5.08
CA ASP A 111 -13.42 -16.83 -5.59
C ASP A 111 -12.75 -15.87 -4.60
N PHE A 112 -12.03 -14.88 -5.12
CA PHE A 112 -11.41 -13.83 -4.32
C PHE A 112 -11.23 -12.53 -5.11
N PRO A 113 -11.10 -11.38 -4.41
CA PRO A 113 -10.80 -10.11 -5.04
C PRO A 113 -9.35 -10.06 -5.52
N LEU A 114 -9.16 -9.77 -6.82
CA LEU A 114 -7.85 -9.62 -7.44
C LEU A 114 -7.47 -8.15 -7.50
N VAL A 115 -6.19 -7.84 -7.26
CA VAL A 115 -5.64 -6.51 -7.50
C VAL A 115 -5.99 -6.05 -8.91
N GLY A 116 -6.56 -4.86 -9.03
CA GLY A 116 -6.93 -4.27 -10.31
C GLY A 116 -5.71 -4.00 -11.19
N LYS A 117 -5.92 -4.06 -12.51
CA LYS A 117 -4.87 -3.71 -13.47
C LYS A 117 -4.37 -2.27 -13.24
N GLY A 118 -3.06 -2.10 -13.21
CA GLY A 118 -2.42 -0.81 -12.99
C GLY A 118 -0.92 -0.92 -12.82
N ASN A 119 -0.30 0.16 -12.41
CA ASN A 119 1.14 0.17 -12.15
C ASN A 119 1.48 -0.69 -10.93
N VAL A 120 2.19 -1.78 -11.15
CA VAL A 120 2.56 -2.75 -10.11
C VAL A 120 3.40 -2.13 -8.99
N TRP A 121 4.22 -1.11 -9.30
CA TRP A 121 4.95 -0.39 -8.26
C TRP A 121 4.01 0.36 -7.30
N PHE A 122 2.88 0.88 -7.76
CA PHE A 122 1.87 1.48 -6.88
C PHE A 122 1.29 0.46 -5.91
N THR A 123 1.09 -0.76 -6.38
CA THR A 123 0.63 -1.88 -5.55
C THR A 123 1.69 -2.27 -4.50
N ALA A 124 2.97 -2.31 -4.87
CA ALA A 124 4.04 -2.61 -3.92
C ALA A 124 4.12 -1.57 -2.79
N VAL A 125 3.99 -0.29 -3.12
CA VAL A 125 3.94 0.77 -2.10
C VAL A 125 2.71 0.63 -1.20
N MET A 126 1.56 0.24 -1.75
CA MET A 126 0.37 -0.04 -0.96
C MET A 126 0.58 -1.24 -0.02
N MET A 127 1.23 -2.30 -0.48
CA MET A 127 1.55 -3.48 0.34
C MET A 127 2.39 -3.12 1.57
N ARG A 128 3.33 -2.17 1.45
CA ARG A 128 4.09 -1.66 2.60
C ARG A 128 3.18 -1.12 3.71
N GLY A 129 2.09 -0.46 3.33
CA GLY A 129 1.09 0.05 4.27
C GLY A 129 0.35 -1.08 5.00
N PHE A 130 -0.07 -2.11 4.28
CA PHE A 130 -0.74 -3.26 4.87
C PHE A 130 0.20 -4.10 5.75
N ASP A 131 1.47 -4.26 5.36
CA ASP A 131 2.49 -4.93 6.19
C ASP A 131 2.73 -4.16 7.50
N GLU A 132 2.82 -2.82 7.44
CA GLU A 132 2.97 -1.99 8.64
C GLU A 132 1.75 -2.08 9.56
N LEU A 133 0.52 -2.11 8.99
CA LEU A 133 -0.69 -2.32 9.78
C LEU A 133 -0.69 -3.68 10.46
N TYR A 134 -0.37 -4.75 9.73
CA TYR A 134 -0.26 -6.10 10.29
C TYR A 134 0.75 -6.17 11.43
N ARG A 135 1.93 -5.57 11.28
CA ARG A 135 2.95 -5.49 12.34
C ARG A 135 2.46 -4.71 13.58
N THR A 136 1.45 -3.90 13.40
CA THR A 136 0.90 -2.99 14.41
C THR A 136 -0.27 -3.61 15.16
N ASP A 137 -1.21 -4.26 14.47
CA ASP A 137 -2.45 -4.79 15.07
C ASP A 137 -2.57 -6.32 15.05
N GLY A 138 -1.70 -7.00 14.30
CA GLY A 138 -1.66 -8.47 14.21
C GLY A 138 -2.77 -9.09 13.36
N ASP A 139 -3.65 -8.29 12.73
CA ASP A 139 -4.73 -8.83 11.90
C ASP A 139 -4.18 -9.27 10.52
N PRO A 140 -4.18 -10.59 10.20
CA PRO A 140 -3.61 -11.11 8.97
C PRO A 140 -4.47 -10.86 7.72
N LYS A 141 -5.70 -10.40 7.88
CA LYS A 141 -6.73 -10.34 6.83
C LYS A 141 -6.22 -9.80 5.48
N TYR A 142 -5.62 -8.63 5.51
CA TYR A 142 -5.19 -7.97 4.27
C TYR A 142 -3.90 -8.54 3.71
N MET A 143 -3.00 -8.98 4.58
CA MET A 143 -1.76 -9.61 4.15
C MET A 143 -2.01 -11.00 3.57
N ASP A 144 -2.94 -11.79 4.12
CA ASP A 144 -3.35 -13.07 3.55
C ASP A 144 -3.94 -12.88 2.14
N ASP A 145 -4.77 -11.86 1.93
CA ASP A 145 -5.29 -11.53 0.59
C ASP A 145 -4.19 -11.07 -0.37
N PHE A 146 -3.23 -10.26 0.08
CA PHE A 146 -2.08 -9.88 -0.76
C PHE A 146 -1.24 -11.09 -1.17
N VAL A 147 -0.92 -11.96 -0.21
CA VAL A 147 -0.14 -13.18 -0.49
C VAL A 147 -0.88 -14.06 -1.50
N ARG A 148 -2.18 -14.26 -1.33
CA ARG A 148 -3.01 -15.02 -2.27
C ARG A 148 -2.97 -14.41 -3.68
N ASN A 149 -3.00 -13.09 -3.78
CA ASN A 149 -2.86 -12.36 -5.04
C ASN A 149 -1.47 -12.55 -5.68
N LEU A 150 -0.41 -12.54 -4.89
CA LEU A 150 0.96 -12.79 -5.39
C LEU A 150 1.14 -14.22 -5.87
N GLU A 151 0.60 -15.21 -5.16
CA GLU A 151 0.58 -16.62 -5.59
C GLU A 151 -0.18 -16.78 -6.92
N TYR A 152 -1.32 -16.11 -7.04
CA TYR A 152 -2.09 -16.12 -8.29
C TYR A 152 -1.31 -15.47 -9.44
N ALA A 153 -0.69 -14.31 -9.21
CA ALA A 153 0.13 -13.63 -10.21
C ALA A 153 1.34 -14.49 -10.64
N TRP A 154 1.97 -15.19 -9.69
CA TRP A 154 3.07 -16.12 -9.99
C TRP A 154 2.66 -17.19 -11.00
N ASN A 155 1.46 -17.74 -10.86
CA ASN A 155 0.97 -18.82 -11.69
C ASN A 155 0.35 -18.34 -13.02
N ASN A 156 -0.17 -17.10 -13.08
CA ASN A 156 -0.96 -16.62 -14.23
C ASN A 156 -0.30 -15.45 -14.99
N ALA A 157 0.43 -14.59 -14.32
CA ALA A 157 1.01 -13.36 -14.91
C ALA A 157 2.51 -13.46 -15.17
N ARG A 158 3.17 -14.56 -14.81
CA ARG A 158 4.58 -14.77 -15.07
C ARG A 158 4.79 -15.41 -16.45
N ASP A 159 5.61 -14.80 -17.28
CA ASP A 159 6.04 -15.36 -18.55
C ASP A 159 7.08 -16.45 -18.28
N THR A 160 6.73 -17.70 -18.53
CA THR A 160 7.58 -18.88 -18.24
C THR A 160 8.83 -18.94 -19.12
N SER A 161 8.84 -18.25 -20.27
CA SER A 161 10.01 -18.22 -21.17
C SER A 161 11.16 -17.39 -20.65
N CYS A 162 10.87 -16.33 -19.88
CA CYS A 162 11.89 -15.42 -19.32
C CYS A 162 11.80 -15.23 -17.81
N GLY A 163 10.75 -15.75 -17.15
CA GLY A 163 10.54 -15.64 -15.72
C GLY A 163 10.01 -14.28 -15.24
N LEU A 164 9.77 -13.32 -16.15
CA LEU A 164 9.36 -11.97 -15.82
C LEU A 164 7.82 -11.82 -15.80
N PHE A 165 7.33 -10.87 -15.02
CA PHE A 165 5.90 -10.65 -14.82
C PHE A 165 5.30 -9.67 -15.83
N HIS A 166 4.04 -9.88 -16.15
CA HIS A 166 3.14 -8.92 -16.77
C HIS A 166 2.49 -8.01 -15.71
N GLU A 167 2.02 -6.83 -16.11
CA GLU A 167 1.33 -5.89 -15.20
C GLU A 167 -0.09 -6.38 -14.84
N ASP A 168 -0.74 -7.10 -15.74
CA ASP A 168 -2.05 -7.71 -15.50
C ASP A 168 -1.91 -9.05 -14.76
N TRP A 169 -2.21 -9.05 -13.47
CA TRP A 169 -2.12 -10.24 -12.62
C TRP A 169 -3.13 -11.34 -12.98
N SER A 170 -4.18 -11.02 -13.74
CA SER A 170 -5.09 -12.04 -14.29
C SER A 170 -4.43 -12.89 -15.38
N GLY A 171 -3.30 -12.44 -15.94
CA GLY A 171 -2.61 -13.11 -17.05
C GLY A 171 -3.29 -13.01 -18.40
N LYS A 172 -4.41 -12.26 -18.50
CA LYS A 172 -5.16 -12.08 -19.75
C LYS A 172 -4.44 -11.15 -20.72
N ASP A 173 -3.93 -10.05 -20.20
CA ASP A 173 -3.14 -9.09 -20.97
C ASP A 173 -1.66 -9.37 -20.81
N LYS A 174 -0.95 -9.45 -21.95
CA LYS A 174 0.48 -9.73 -21.99
C LYS A 174 1.25 -8.53 -22.51
N ASP A 175 2.17 -8.02 -21.68
CA ASP A 175 3.01 -6.90 -22.09
C ASP A 175 4.05 -7.34 -23.11
N ALA A 176 4.15 -6.62 -24.20
CA ALA A 176 5.19 -6.84 -25.21
C ALA A 176 6.60 -6.53 -24.68
N LYS A 177 6.69 -5.60 -23.71
CA LYS A 177 7.94 -5.22 -23.05
C LYS A 177 7.80 -5.42 -21.54
N LYS A 178 8.83 -5.97 -20.91
CA LYS A 178 8.90 -6.14 -19.47
C LYS A 178 9.60 -4.93 -18.85
N TRP A 179 8.84 -4.11 -18.15
CA TRP A 179 9.39 -2.94 -17.49
C TRP A 179 10.14 -3.34 -16.20
N LEU A 180 11.38 -2.85 -16.05
CA LEU A 180 12.22 -3.17 -14.89
C LEU A 180 11.53 -2.79 -13.55
N LEU A 181 10.83 -1.65 -13.52
CA LEU A 181 10.12 -1.20 -12.31
C LEU A 181 9.05 -2.20 -11.87
N THR A 182 8.32 -2.79 -12.82
CA THR A 182 7.35 -3.87 -12.53
C THR A 182 8.05 -5.08 -11.89
N GLN A 183 9.20 -5.48 -12.44
CA GLN A 183 9.94 -6.63 -11.91
C GLN A 183 10.49 -6.35 -10.50
N ALA A 184 11.07 -5.17 -10.29
CA ALA A 184 11.55 -4.73 -8.97
C ALA A 184 10.41 -4.69 -7.93
N ALA A 185 9.24 -4.19 -8.31
CA ALA A 185 8.06 -4.18 -7.45
C ALA A 185 7.59 -5.60 -7.07
N MET A 186 7.60 -6.53 -8.02
CA MET A 186 7.28 -7.94 -7.74
C MET A 186 8.29 -8.58 -6.78
N VAL A 187 9.59 -8.33 -6.96
CA VAL A 187 10.63 -8.82 -6.04
C VAL A 187 10.42 -8.26 -4.63
N GLU A 188 10.14 -6.98 -4.51
CA GLU A 188 9.86 -6.35 -3.21
C GLU A 188 8.64 -6.99 -2.52
N MET A 189 7.53 -7.15 -3.23
CA MET A 189 6.32 -7.75 -2.66
C MET A 189 6.53 -9.21 -2.26
N GLN A 190 7.29 -9.99 -3.03
CA GLN A 190 7.66 -11.35 -2.65
C GLN A 190 8.54 -11.38 -1.40
N ALA A 191 9.46 -10.43 -1.24
CA ALA A 191 10.29 -10.32 -0.04
C ALA A 191 9.44 -9.96 1.20
N ILE A 192 8.48 -9.05 1.08
CA ILE A 192 7.52 -8.73 2.14
C ILE A 192 6.68 -9.98 2.50
N ALA A 193 6.17 -10.71 1.51
CA ALA A 193 5.42 -11.94 1.74
C ALA A 193 6.26 -13.00 2.46
N ALA A 194 7.52 -13.19 2.08
CA ALA A 194 8.44 -14.11 2.77
C ALA A 194 8.65 -13.72 4.24
N SER A 195 8.85 -12.42 4.52
CA SER A 195 8.96 -11.92 5.89
C SER A 195 7.67 -12.14 6.69
N TYR A 196 6.52 -11.95 6.06
CA TYR A 196 5.21 -12.17 6.67
C TYR A 196 5.02 -13.65 7.08
N PHE A 197 5.38 -14.60 6.24
CA PHE A 197 5.34 -16.03 6.60
C PHE A 197 6.25 -16.36 7.77
N SER A 198 7.49 -15.85 7.77
CA SER A 198 8.43 -16.08 8.87
C SER A 198 7.97 -15.50 10.20
N SER A 199 7.08 -14.51 10.21
CA SER A 199 6.53 -13.94 11.43
C SER A 199 5.35 -14.72 12.03
N LYS A 200 4.82 -15.70 11.27
CA LYS A 200 3.72 -16.60 11.73
C LYS A 200 4.23 -17.89 12.35
N GLU A 201 5.52 -18.22 12.19
CA GLU A 201 6.19 -19.35 12.81
C GLU A 201 6.70 -18.99 14.22
#